data_f1e2ca33ae3d54e5ba519bcf40a0eabb
#
_entry.id   f1e2ca33ae3d54e5ba519bcf40a0eabb
#
_cell.length_a   1.000
_cell.length_b   1.000
_cell.length_c   1.000
_cell.angle_alpha   90.00
_cell.angle_beta   90.00
_cell.angle_gamma   90.00
#
_symmetry.space_group_name_H-M   'P 1'
#
loop_
_entity.id
_entity.type
_entity.pdbx_description
1 polymer ?
#
loop_
_entity_poly.entity_id
_entity_poly.type
_entity_poly.pdbx_seq_one_letter_code
_entity_poly.pdbx_strand_id
1 'polypeptide(L)'
;MNFEFSADQMQLKDIARKFLEKEESVKRARNVLEGDASFDEDLWSQIIEMGFTATSIPEEYGGLGLGYLELCVIAEELGRSLAPTPFSSSVYLATEAILNYGDDSLKQAYLPGLASGEKIGAFAHSESNTSPTEANINCAFSDGKLTGTKIAVVDGDVANTFIVTANNGNEVGLYIVDASSDGVEVSPQSTLDPSRSHASITFNNSDATELKSDWSDVQNLLDRAAVLFSFEQLGGAEACMDMAKEYAMGRYAFGRSIASFQAIKHKLADMYIAVELARSNCYYGAWALSTDAPELPTAAATCRVSASQAYHECSKENIQTHGGMGFTWEFDCHLYYRRCRQLAANIGSQAIWKDKLIGSLERANQI
;
A
#
# COMPACT_ATOMS: atom_id res chain seq x y z
N MET A 1 16.83 3.37 21.86
CA MET A 1 15.62 2.80 21.23
C MET A 1 16.08 1.60 20.45
N ASN A 2 15.43 0.46 20.60
CA ASN A 2 15.63 -0.69 19.71
C ASN A 2 14.52 -0.68 18.70
N PHE A 3 14.83 -0.56 17.40
CA PHE A 3 13.86 -0.60 16.29
C PHE A 3 13.78 -1.98 15.65
N GLU A 4 14.50 -2.98 16.17
CA GLU A 4 14.48 -4.34 15.62
C GLU A 4 13.17 -5.05 15.99
N PHE A 5 12.65 -5.82 15.05
CA PHE A 5 11.52 -6.71 15.31
C PHE A 5 11.86 -7.81 16.29
N SER A 6 10.90 -8.18 17.13
CA SER A 6 11.03 -9.27 18.09
C SER A 6 11.15 -10.64 17.38
N ALA A 7 11.55 -11.67 18.15
CA ALA A 7 11.59 -13.04 17.63
C ALA A 7 10.23 -13.51 17.11
N ASP A 8 9.14 -13.14 17.80
CA ASP A 8 7.76 -13.50 17.38
C ASP A 8 7.36 -12.81 16.09
N GLN A 9 7.71 -11.52 15.93
CA GLN A 9 7.46 -10.77 14.70
C GLN A 9 8.26 -11.34 13.52
N MET A 10 9.51 -11.73 13.76
CA MET A 10 10.32 -12.40 12.74
C MET A 10 9.78 -13.78 12.39
N GLN A 11 9.22 -14.52 13.35
CA GLN A 11 8.54 -15.78 13.10
C GLN A 11 7.26 -15.57 12.26
N LEU A 12 6.48 -14.53 12.56
CA LEU A 12 5.31 -14.17 11.75
C LEU A 12 5.70 -13.82 10.30
N LYS A 13 6.80 -13.08 10.13
CA LYS A 13 7.36 -12.78 8.80
C LYS A 13 7.69 -14.06 8.03
N ASP A 14 8.37 -15.01 8.67
CA ASP A 14 8.72 -16.30 8.06
C ASP A 14 7.48 -17.14 7.71
N ILE A 15 6.45 -17.11 8.55
CA ILE A 15 5.16 -17.78 8.28
C ILE A 15 4.49 -17.16 7.06
N ALA A 16 4.39 -15.82 7.01
CA ALA A 16 3.78 -15.10 5.89
C ALA A 16 4.54 -15.39 4.58
N ARG A 17 5.88 -15.35 4.60
CA ARG A 17 6.72 -15.69 3.44
C ARG A 17 6.45 -17.08 2.91
N LYS A 18 6.55 -18.09 3.79
CA LYS A 18 6.34 -19.50 3.40
C LYS A 18 4.92 -19.76 2.89
N PHE A 19 3.93 -19.11 3.48
CA PHE A 19 2.55 -19.17 3.03
C PHE A 19 2.43 -18.62 1.59
N LEU A 20 2.89 -17.40 1.34
CA LEU A 20 2.78 -16.74 0.04
C LEU A 20 3.63 -17.43 -1.06
N GLU A 21 4.78 -18.00 -0.70
CA GLU A 21 5.58 -18.83 -1.61
C GLU A 21 4.85 -20.13 -1.96
N LYS A 22 4.29 -20.83 -0.98
CA LYS A 22 3.50 -22.06 -1.18
C LYS A 22 2.30 -21.84 -2.06
N GLU A 23 1.62 -20.70 -1.91
CA GLU A 23 0.45 -20.32 -2.71
C GLU A 23 0.83 -19.72 -4.07
N GLU A 24 2.12 -19.72 -4.44
CA GLU A 24 2.61 -19.22 -5.74
C GLU A 24 2.13 -17.78 -6.05
N SER A 25 2.15 -16.89 -5.06
CA SER A 25 1.53 -15.56 -5.14
C SER A 25 1.97 -14.74 -6.37
N VAL A 26 3.25 -14.78 -6.76
CA VAL A 26 3.76 -14.10 -7.97
C VAL A 26 3.11 -14.64 -9.24
N LYS A 27 2.91 -15.96 -9.35
CA LYS A 27 2.23 -16.59 -10.48
C LYS A 27 0.75 -16.20 -10.53
N ARG A 28 0.10 -16.10 -9.35
CA ARG A 28 -1.28 -15.60 -9.24
C ARG A 28 -1.37 -14.13 -9.68
N ALA A 29 -0.38 -13.29 -9.33
CA ALA A 29 -0.32 -11.92 -9.82
C ALA A 29 -0.22 -11.85 -11.35
N ARG A 30 0.56 -12.73 -11.97
CA ARG A 30 0.61 -12.88 -13.42
C ARG A 30 -0.73 -13.31 -14.00
N ASN A 31 -1.41 -14.29 -13.39
CA ASN A 31 -2.71 -14.76 -13.87
C ASN A 31 -3.77 -13.67 -13.83
N VAL A 32 -3.80 -12.85 -12.76
CA VAL A 32 -4.70 -11.69 -12.67
C VAL A 32 -4.34 -10.64 -13.74
N LEU A 33 -3.05 -10.34 -13.94
CA LEU A 33 -2.60 -9.37 -14.93
C LEU A 33 -2.95 -9.79 -16.37
N GLU A 34 -2.92 -11.09 -16.67
CA GLU A 34 -3.19 -11.66 -18.01
C GLU A 34 -4.67 -12.03 -18.22
N GLY A 35 -5.46 -12.07 -17.14
CA GLY A 35 -6.88 -12.44 -17.13
C GLY A 35 -7.83 -11.25 -17.06
N ASP A 36 -9.08 -11.57 -16.76
CA ASP A 36 -10.18 -10.60 -16.61
C ASP A 36 -10.54 -10.34 -15.12
N ALA A 37 -9.92 -11.06 -14.18
CA ALA A 37 -10.18 -10.90 -12.75
C ALA A 37 -9.53 -9.63 -12.21
N SER A 38 -10.21 -8.91 -11.31
CA SER A 38 -9.68 -7.70 -10.67
C SER A 38 -8.70 -8.02 -9.53
N PHE A 39 -8.78 -9.24 -8.94
CA PHE A 39 -7.89 -9.77 -7.91
C PHE A 39 -8.00 -11.30 -7.84
N ASP A 40 -7.16 -11.96 -7.04
CA ASP A 40 -7.22 -13.41 -6.80
C ASP A 40 -8.08 -13.70 -5.56
N GLU A 41 -9.32 -14.17 -5.79
CA GLU A 41 -10.29 -14.45 -4.72
C GLU A 41 -9.86 -15.61 -3.82
N ASP A 42 -9.20 -16.63 -4.37
CA ASP A 42 -8.73 -17.77 -3.59
C ASP A 42 -7.60 -17.35 -2.63
N LEU A 43 -6.64 -16.57 -3.11
CA LEU A 43 -5.56 -16.04 -2.27
C LEU A 43 -6.13 -15.08 -1.21
N TRP A 44 -7.11 -14.27 -1.57
CA TRP A 44 -7.78 -13.39 -0.61
C TRP A 44 -8.44 -14.18 0.51
N SER A 45 -9.18 -15.23 0.19
CA SER A 45 -9.80 -16.12 1.18
C SER A 45 -8.78 -16.75 2.11
N GLN A 46 -7.64 -17.19 1.57
CA GLN A 46 -6.57 -17.78 2.37
C GLN A 46 -5.85 -16.74 3.25
N ILE A 47 -5.66 -15.50 2.78
CA ILE A 47 -5.14 -14.38 3.57
C ILE A 47 -6.06 -14.07 4.77
N ILE A 48 -7.37 -14.15 4.56
CA ILE A 48 -8.37 -14.01 5.63
C ILE A 48 -8.25 -15.16 6.63
N GLU A 49 -8.17 -16.41 6.17
CA GLU A 49 -7.99 -17.58 7.03
C GLU A 49 -6.71 -17.50 7.88
N MET A 50 -5.64 -16.90 7.35
CA MET A 50 -4.42 -16.61 8.09
C MET A 50 -4.59 -15.48 9.13
N GLY A 51 -5.72 -14.77 9.13
CA GLY A 51 -6.01 -13.66 10.04
C GLY A 51 -5.30 -12.35 9.68
N PHE A 52 -4.71 -12.24 8.49
CA PHE A 52 -3.92 -11.04 8.13
C PHE A 52 -4.77 -9.78 8.04
N THR A 53 -6.01 -9.89 7.58
CA THR A 53 -6.98 -8.76 7.52
C THR A 53 -7.41 -8.27 8.90
N ALA A 54 -7.37 -9.14 9.89
CA ALA A 54 -7.80 -8.89 11.26
C ALA A 54 -6.67 -8.41 12.18
N THR A 55 -5.43 -8.31 11.67
CA THR A 55 -4.19 -8.12 12.46
C THR A 55 -4.27 -6.92 13.41
N SER A 56 -4.59 -5.72 12.92
CA SER A 56 -4.61 -4.47 13.70
C SER A 56 -5.97 -4.15 14.32
N ILE A 57 -7.01 -4.92 14.00
CA ILE A 57 -8.35 -4.69 14.53
C ILE A 57 -8.44 -5.24 15.96
N PRO A 58 -8.98 -4.49 16.94
CA PRO A 58 -9.17 -4.98 18.30
C PRO A 58 -10.09 -6.20 18.37
N GLU A 59 -9.86 -7.06 19.37
CA GLU A 59 -10.64 -8.29 19.59
C GLU A 59 -12.14 -8.01 19.77
N GLU A 60 -12.51 -6.90 20.39
CA GLU A 60 -13.91 -6.47 20.58
C GLU A 60 -14.68 -6.22 19.28
N TYR A 61 -13.95 -6.00 18.16
CA TYR A 61 -14.50 -5.85 16.81
C TYR A 61 -14.18 -7.06 15.91
N GLY A 62 -13.85 -8.21 16.50
CA GLY A 62 -13.57 -9.45 15.76
C GLY A 62 -12.18 -9.55 15.16
N GLY A 63 -11.25 -8.68 15.56
CA GLY A 63 -9.87 -8.71 15.16
C GLY A 63 -8.97 -9.57 16.03
N LEU A 64 -7.66 -9.55 15.77
CA LEU A 64 -6.64 -10.26 16.53
C LEU A 64 -5.99 -9.39 17.62
N GLY A 65 -6.21 -8.07 17.61
CA GLY A 65 -5.63 -7.16 18.58
C GLY A 65 -4.09 -7.10 18.55
N LEU A 66 -3.47 -7.54 17.44
CA LEU A 66 -2.03 -7.42 17.23
C LEU A 66 -1.67 -5.98 16.88
N GLY A 67 -0.37 -5.66 16.91
CA GLY A 67 0.07 -4.28 16.66
C GLY A 67 0.39 -3.97 15.20
N TYR A 68 0.81 -2.72 14.99
CA TYR A 68 1.26 -2.27 13.66
C TYR A 68 2.60 -2.88 13.25
N LEU A 69 3.42 -3.33 14.22
CA LEU A 69 4.69 -4.01 13.89
C LEU A 69 4.43 -5.34 13.19
N GLU A 70 3.42 -6.10 13.63
CA GLU A 70 2.97 -7.34 13.00
C GLU A 70 2.40 -7.05 11.60
N LEU A 71 1.61 -5.99 11.46
CA LEU A 71 1.07 -5.58 10.17
C LEU A 71 2.19 -5.15 9.20
N CYS A 72 3.24 -4.48 9.68
CA CYS A 72 4.40 -4.09 8.87
C CYS A 72 5.13 -5.32 8.28
N VAL A 73 5.37 -6.37 9.08
CA VAL A 73 6.06 -7.57 8.57
C VAL A 73 5.19 -8.35 7.58
N ILE A 74 3.86 -8.37 7.76
CA ILE A 74 2.92 -8.93 6.78
C ILE A 74 2.96 -8.11 5.49
N ALA A 75 2.91 -6.78 5.57
CA ALA A 75 2.97 -5.88 4.41
C ALA A 75 4.25 -6.09 3.59
N GLU A 76 5.41 -6.29 4.25
CA GLU A 76 6.68 -6.56 3.56
C GLU A 76 6.60 -7.85 2.73
N GLU A 77 6.01 -8.92 3.26
CA GLU A 77 5.91 -10.19 2.54
C GLU A 77 4.84 -10.17 1.43
N LEU A 78 3.74 -9.43 1.62
CA LEU A 78 2.76 -9.20 0.54
C LEU A 78 3.39 -8.45 -0.64
N GLY A 79 4.23 -7.45 -0.35
CA GLY A 79 4.97 -6.72 -1.37
C GLY A 79 6.03 -7.56 -2.07
N ARG A 80 6.77 -8.39 -1.30
CA ARG A 80 7.76 -9.32 -1.82
C ARG A 80 7.16 -10.32 -2.81
N SER A 81 5.95 -10.77 -2.55
CA SER A 81 5.22 -11.78 -3.33
C SER A 81 4.25 -11.21 -4.34
N LEU A 82 4.18 -9.87 -4.50
CA LEU A 82 3.23 -9.18 -5.39
C LEU A 82 1.77 -9.59 -5.18
N ALA A 83 1.34 -9.87 -3.95
CA ALA A 83 0.01 -10.38 -3.67
C ALA A 83 -1.09 -9.59 -4.43
N PRO A 84 -1.85 -10.24 -5.34
CA PRO A 84 -2.85 -9.58 -6.15
C PRO A 84 -4.20 -9.57 -5.43
N THR A 85 -4.26 -8.88 -4.29
CA THR A 85 -5.43 -8.82 -3.40
C THR A 85 -5.69 -7.39 -2.93
N PRO A 86 -6.94 -7.03 -2.56
CA PRO A 86 -7.29 -5.68 -2.12
C PRO A 86 -6.83 -5.37 -0.69
N PHE A 87 -5.70 -5.96 -0.25
CA PHE A 87 -5.24 -5.86 1.13
C PHE A 87 -4.91 -4.43 1.53
N SER A 88 -4.11 -3.73 0.72
CA SER A 88 -3.65 -2.39 1.09
C SER A 88 -4.77 -1.35 1.09
N SER A 89 -5.72 -1.42 0.17
CA SER A 89 -6.87 -0.51 0.16
C SER A 89 -7.81 -0.77 1.34
N SER A 90 -8.05 -2.05 1.66
CA SER A 90 -8.94 -2.44 2.75
C SER A 90 -8.30 -2.25 4.13
N VAL A 91 -7.05 -2.72 4.32
CA VAL A 91 -6.41 -2.74 5.65
C VAL A 91 -5.64 -1.44 5.94
N TYR A 92 -4.79 -0.95 5.00
CA TYR A 92 -3.95 0.23 5.30
C TYR A 92 -4.73 1.55 5.27
N LEU A 93 -5.88 1.59 4.61
CA LEU A 93 -6.64 2.82 4.39
C LEU A 93 -8.04 2.74 5.01
N ALA A 94 -8.92 1.85 4.53
CA ALA A 94 -10.31 1.85 4.99
C ALA A 94 -10.43 1.41 6.45
N THR A 95 -9.78 0.32 6.85
CA THR A 95 -9.75 -0.14 8.26
C THR A 95 -9.14 0.92 9.16
N GLU A 96 -7.99 1.50 8.77
CA GLU A 96 -7.32 2.56 9.52
C GLU A 96 -8.20 3.81 9.70
N ALA A 97 -8.93 4.22 8.66
CA ALA A 97 -9.85 5.36 8.77
C ALA A 97 -10.96 5.10 9.79
N ILE A 98 -11.57 3.92 9.78
CA ILE A 98 -12.65 3.57 10.71
C ILE A 98 -12.12 3.38 12.13
N LEU A 99 -10.95 2.76 12.31
CA LEU A 99 -10.31 2.57 13.62
C LEU A 99 -10.02 3.91 14.31
N ASN A 100 -9.51 4.88 13.57
CA ASN A 100 -9.05 6.13 14.16
C ASN A 100 -10.15 7.20 14.25
N TYR A 101 -11.10 7.24 13.32
CA TYR A 101 -12.08 8.32 13.18
C TYR A 101 -13.53 7.89 13.28
N GLY A 102 -13.83 6.59 13.26
CA GLY A 102 -15.16 6.04 13.50
C GLY A 102 -15.54 6.13 14.98
N ASP A 103 -16.81 6.42 15.28
CA ASP A 103 -17.35 6.21 16.61
C ASP A 103 -17.61 4.70 16.86
N ASP A 104 -17.98 4.34 18.09
CA ASP A 104 -18.18 2.93 18.46
C ASP A 104 -19.26 2.24 17.60
N SER A 105 -20.30 2.97 17.19
CA SER A 105 -21.37 2.44 16.33
C SER A 105 -20.82 2.08 14.95
N LEU A 106 -20.00 2.96 14.34
CA LEU A 106 -19.37 2.73 13.05
C LEU A 106 -18.32 1.62 13.12
N LYS A 107 -17.52 1.58 14.19
CA LYS A 107 -16.56 0.49 14.41
C LYS A 107 -17.28 -0.87 14.49
N GLN A 108 -18.36 -0.97 15.25
CA GLN A 108 -19.17 -2.20 15.36
C GLN A 108 -19.83 -2.59 14.03
N ALA A 109 -20.23 -1.63 13.21
CA ALA A 109 -20.92 -1.90 11.94
C ALA A 109 -19.98 -2.36 10.82
N TYR A 110 -18.72 -1.89 10.82
CA TYR A 110 -17.82 -2.10 9.68
C TYR A 110 -16.61 -2.98 9.98
N LEU A 111 -15.97 -2.85 11.15
CA LEU A 111 -14.72 -3.57 11.45
C LEU A 111 -14.85 -5.09 11.45
N PRO A 112 -15.93 -5.72 11.98
CA PRO A 112 -16.08 -7.17 11.91
C PRO A 112 -16.10 -7.70 10.47
N GLY A 113 -16.79 -6.99 9.57
CA GLY A 113 -16.85 -7.35 8.15
C GLY A 113 -15.51 -7.16 7.43
N LEU A 114 -14.73 -6.12 7.79
CA LEU A 114 -13.38 -5.90 7.28
C LEU A 114 -12.39 -6.93 7.82
N ALA A 115 -12.49 -7.32 9.11
CA ALA A 115 -11.67 -8.36 9.72
C ALA A 115 -11.90 -9.73 9.07
N SER A 116 -13.17 -10.09 8.84
CA SER A 116 -13.55 -11.36 8.19
C SER A 116 -13.40 -11.36 6.67
N GLY A 117 -13.04 -10.21 6.05
CA GLY A 117 -12.96 -10.03 4.60
C GLY A 117 -14.30 -10.09 3.87
N GLU A 118 -15.43 -10.15 4.57
CA GLU A 118 -16.78 -10.00 4.00
C GLU A 118 -16.97 -8.61 3.40
N LYS A 119 -16.35 -7.59 4.03
CA LYS A 119 -16.24 -6.24 3.50
C LYS A 119 -14.83 -6.01 2.96
N ILE A 120 -14.78 -5.41 1.77
CA ILE A 120 -13.55 -4.88 1.16
C ILE A 120 -13.70 -3.37 1.11
N GLY A 121 -12.75 -2.66 1.72
CA GLY A 121 -12.73 -1.21 1.73
C GLY A 121 -11.84 -0.62 0.65
N ALA A 122 -12.19 0.57 0.15
CA ALA A 122 -11.32 1.37 -0.70
C ALA A 122 -11.32 2.84 -0.29
N PHE A 123 -10.25 3.56 -0.59
CA PHE A 123 -10.08 4.97 -0.27
C PHE A 123 -10.21 5.85 -1.51
N ALA A 124 -11.27 6.62 -1.57
CA ALA A 124 -11.63 7.49 -2.67
C ALA A 124 -11.23 8.95 -2.38
N HIS A 125 -10.05 9.37 -2.87
CA HIS A 125 -9.42 10.64 -2.51
C HIS A 125 -9.26 11.59 -3.70
N SER A 126 -8.70 11.12 -4.80
CA SER A 126 -8.36 11.95 -5.97
C SER A 126 -9.58 12.29 -6.82
N GLU A 127 -9.65 13.53 -7.33
CA GLU A 127 -10.73 14.01 -8.22
C GLU A 127 -10.22 14.42 -9.60
N SER A 128 -8.93 14.60 -9.74
CA SER A 128 -8.29 15.05 -10.98
C SER A 128 -6.85 14.54 -11.05
N ASN A 129 -6.14 14.88 -12.12
CA ASN A 129 -4.72 14.56 -12.29
C ASN A 129 -3.79 15.41 -11.40
N THR A 130 -4.34 16.36 -10.63
CA THR A 130 -3.58 17.13 -9.63
C THR A 130 -3.64 16.43 -8.28
N SER A 131 -2.61 16.64 -7.49
CA SER A 131 -2.58 16.11 -6.13
C SER A 131 -3.71 16.69 -5.28
N PRO A 132 -4.43 15.86 -4.52
CA PRO A 132 -5.45 16.33 -3.61
C PRO A 132 -4.86 17.26 -2.54
N THR A 133 -5.52 18.37 -2.33
CA THR A 133 -5.27 19.35 -1.28
C THR A 133 -6.62 19.76 -0.68
N GLU A 134 -6.63 20.28 0.52
CA GLU A 134 -7.87 20.79 1.15
C GLU A 134 -8.64 21.72 0.22
N ALA A 135 -7.92 22.60 -0.50
CA ALA A 135 -8.51 23.62 -1.38
C ALA A 135 -9.10 23.06 -2.69
N ASN A 136 -8.72 21.84 -3.11
CA ASN A 136 -9.16 21.29 -4.40
C ASN A 136 -10.04 20.04 -4.28
N ILE A 137 -10.49 19.69 -3.07
CA ILE A 137 -11.54 18.69 -2.85
C ILE A 137 -12.90 19.34 -3.11
N ASN A 138 -13.57 18.92 -4.18
CA ASN A 138 -14.86 19.44 -4.64
C ASN A 138 -16.03 18.47 -4.41
N CYS A 139 -15.76 17.18 -4.14
CA CYS A 139 -16.79 16.25 -3.69
C CYS A 139 -17.46 16.82 -2.46
N ALA A 140 -18.78 17.03 -2.54
CA ALA A 140 -19.53 17.76 -1.53
C ALA A 140 -20.36 16.81 -0.67
N PHE A 141 -20.36 17.06 0.63
CA PHE A 141 -21.25 16.42 1.60
C PHE A 141 -22.25 17.46 2.14
N SER A 142 -23.55 17.15 2.05
CA SER A 142 -24.62 17.95 2.62
C SER A 142 -25.80 17.06 2.97
N ASP A 143 -26.42 17.30 4.12
CA ASP A 143 -27.65 16.62 4.57
C ASP A 143 -27.58 15.06 4.53
N GLY A 144 -26.41 14.52 4.89
CA GLY A 144 -26.16 13.06 4.90
C GLY A 144 -25.91 12.46 3.51
N LYS A 145 -25.66 13.28 2.50
CA LYS A 145 -25.48 12.86 1.10
C LYS A 145 -24.17 13.35 0.52
N LEU A 146 -23.55 12.50 -0.31
CA LEU A 146 -22.37 12.84 -1.11
C LEU A 146 -22.73 13.07 -2.58
N THR A 147 -22.07 14.07 -3.17
CA THR A 147 -22.13 14.36 -4.61
C THR A 147 -20.75 14.73 -5.14
N GLY A 148 -20.29 14.01 -6.16
CA GLY A 148 -19.01 14.25 -6.80
C GLY A 148 -18.45 12.97 -7.44
N THR A 149 -17.25 13.08 -8.03
CA THR A 149 -16.57 11.93 -8.65
C THR A 149 -15.14 11.82 -8.15
N LYS A 150 -14.77 10.61 -7.77
CA LYS A 150 -13.39 10.24 -7.42
C LYS A 150 -12.80 9.36 -8.51
N ILE A 151 -11.52 9.56 -8.81
CA ILE A 151 -10.81 8.83 -9.87
C ILE A 151 -9.63 8.05 -9.30
N ALA A 152 -9.16 7.06 -10.05
CA ALA A 152 -8.01 6.24 -9.70
C ALA A 152 -8.11 5.60 -8.30
N VAL A 153 -9.32 5.20 -7.91
CA VAL A 153 -9.57 4.52 -6.64
C VAL A 153 -9.06 3.09 -6.76
N VAL A 154 -7.99 2.78 -6.03
CA VAL A 154 -7.38 1.44 -6.02
C VAL A 154 -8.38 0.43 -5.45
N ASP A 155 -8.54 -0.70 -6.13
CA ASP A 155 -9.50 -1.76 -5.80
C ASP A 155 -10.96 -1.26 -5.71
N GLY A 156 -11.27 -0.12 -6.32
CA GLY A 156 -12.58 0.52 -6.23
C GLY A 156 -13.69 -0.24 -6.94
N ASP A 157 -13.37 -1.11 -7.88
CA ASP A 157 -14.33 -1.95 -8.61
C ASP A 157 -14.74 -3.23 -7.83
N VAL A 158 -13.96 -3.60 -6.82
CA VAL A 158 -14.21 -4.76 -5.96
C VAL A 158 -14.62 -4.38 -4.54
N ALA A 159 -14.44 -3.12 -4.16
CA ALA A 159 -14.81 -2.61 -2.84
C ALA A 159 -16.34 -2.52 -2.68
N ASN A 160 -16.82 -2.90 -1.50
CA ASN A 160 -18.20 -2.71 -1.10
C ASN A 160 -18.38 -1.59 -0.05
N THR A 161 -17.28 -0.99 0.41
CA THR A 161 -17.26 0.14 1.35
C THR A 161 -16.21 1.15 0.89
N PHE A 162 -16.62 2.40 0.71
CA PHE A 162 -15.74 3.50 0.34
C PHE A 162 -15.50 4.44 1.52
N ILE A 163 -14.24 4.77 1.78
CA ILE A 163 -13.84 5.93 2.58
C ILE A 163 -13.56 7.07 1.61
N VAL A 164 -14.33 8.14 1.72
CA VAL A 164 -14.35 9.24 0.74
C VAL A 164 -13.91 10.54 1.42
N THR A 165 -12.96 11.26 0.83
CA THR A 165 -12.70 12.65 1.25
C THR A 165 -13.72 13.58 0.59
N ALA A 166 -14.40 14.41 1.39
CA ALA A 166 -15.36 15.38 0.88
C ALA A 166 -15.39 16.64 1.72
N ASN A 167 -15.96 17.71 1.16
CA ASN A 167 -16.08 19.02 1.76
C ASN A 167 -17.54 19.24 2.21
N ASN A 168 -17.77 19.53 3.48
CA ASN A 168 -19.10 19.82 4.03
C ASN A 168 -19.49 21.33 3.96
N GLY A 169 -18.70 22.12 3.25
CA GLY A 169 -18.86 23.57 3.13
C GLY A 169 -18.06 24.38 4.17
N ASN A 170 -17.55 23.74 5.22
CA ASN A 170 -16.71 24.36 6.25
C ASN A 170 -15.29 23.77 6.25
N GLU A 171 -15.21 22.45 6.11
CA GLU A 171 -13.95 21.70 6.20
C GLU A 171 -14.01 20.44 5.33
N VAL A 172 -12.85 19.87 5.04
CA VAL A 172 -12.70 18.58 4.34
C VAL A 172 -12.47 17.48 5.37
N GLY A 173 -13.30 16.45 5.33
CA GLY A 173 -13.21 15.29 6.21
C GLY A 173 -13.38 13.96 5.47
N LEU A 174 -13.55 12.88 6.23
CA LEU A 174 -13.75 11.51 5.77
C LEU A 174 -15.20 11.07 5.95
N TYR A 175 -15.71 10.35 4.97
CA TYR A 175 -17.08 9.85 4.94
C TYR A 175 -17.10 8.40 4.53
N ILE A 176 -18.00 7.59 5.11
CA ILE A 176 -18.24 6.21 4.72
C ILE A 176 -19.44 6.17 3.77
N VAL A 177 -19.30 5.43 2.67
CA VAL A 177 -20.36 5.12 1.73
C VAL A 177 -20.34 3.64 1.41
N ASP A 178 -21.48 2.96 1.52
CA ASP A 178 -21.62 1.60 1.02
C ASP A 178 -21.78 1.62 -0.51
N ALA A 179 -21.07 0.75 -1.22
CA ALA A 179 -21.12 0.70 -2.70
C ALA A 179 -22.53 0.39 -3.24
N SER A 180 -23.38 -0.23 -2.44
CA SER A 180 -24.77 -0.53 -2.76
C SER A 180 -25.74 0.64 -2.54
N SER A 181 -25.28 1.79 -2.03
CA SER A 181 -26.10 2.97 -1.81
C SER A 181 -26.60 3.53 -3.16
N ASP A 182 -27.85 4.03 -3.16
CA ASP A 182 -28.42 4.68 -4.33
C ASP A 182 -27.52 5.83 -4.81
N GLY A 183 -27.35 5.95 -6.13
CA GLY A 183 -26.55 6.99 -6.76
C GLY A 183 -25.04 6.73 -6.77
N VAL A 184 -24.56 5.59 -6.28
CA VAL A 184 -23.16 5.17 -6.43
C VAL A 184 -22.97 4.45 -7.77
N GLU A 185 -22.07 4.98 -8.59
CA GLU A 185 -21.69 4.39 -9.87
C GLU A 185 -20.21 4.08 -9.88
N VAL A 186 -19.86 2.82 -10.18
CA VAL A 186 -18.47 2.31 -10.26
C VAL A 186 -18.11 2.08 -11.71
N SER A 187 -17.04 2.70 -12.18
CA SER A 187 -16.53 2.58 -13.55
C SER A 187 -15.08 2.08 -13.52
N PRO A 188 -14.80 0.80 -13.84
CA PRO A 188 -13.45 0.26 -13.89
C PRO A 188 -12.53 1.03 -14.82
N GLN A 189 -11.25 1.18 -14.44
CA GLN A 189 -10.23 1.89 -15.21
C GLN A 189 -9.04 0.98 -15.51
N SER A 190 -8.53 1.08 -16.74
CA SER A 190 -7.28 0.40 -17.12
C SER A 190 -6.08 1.04 -16.42
N THR A 191 -5.19 0.21 -15.91
CA THR A 191 -4.00 0.65 -15.18
C THR A 191 -2.72 0.08 -15.77
N LEU A 192 -1.57 0.59 -15.32
CA LEU A 192 -0.27 0.06 -15.69
C LEU A 192 -0.02 -1.33 -15.07
N ASP A 193 -0.56 -1.58 -13.89
CA ASP A 193 -0.52 -2.85 -13.16
C ASP A 193 -1.93 -3.40 -12.97
N PRO A 194 -2.47 -4.15 -13.97
CA PRO A 194 -3.81 -4.73 -13.86
C PRO A 194 -3.95 -5.78 -12.75
N SER A 195 -2.86 -6.25 -12.14
CA SER A 195 -2.95 -7.13 -10.98
C SER A 195 -3.44 -6.43 -9.70
N ARG A 196 -3.66 -5.11 -9.77
CA ARG A 196 -4.37 -4.27 -8.80
C ARG A 196 -5.33 -3.37 -9.59
N SER A 197 -6.60 -3.62 -9.43
CA SER A 197 -7.64 -2.90 -10.16
C SER A 197 -7.79 -1.44 -9.71
N HIS A 198 -8.42 -0.63 -10.54
CA HIS A 198 -8.77 0.76 -10.25
C HIS A 198 -10.15 1.08 -10.81
N ALA A 199 -10.83 2.04 -10.18
CA ALA A 199 -12.10 2.56 -10.70
C ALA A 199 -12.23 4.07 -10.52
N SER A 200 -13.12 4.67 -11.30
CA SER A 200 -13.77 5.94 -10.97
C SER A 200 -15.06 5.65 -10.22
N ILE A 201 -15.31 6.39 -9.14
CA ILE A 201 -16.53 6.28 -8.35
C ILE A 201 -17.28 7.60 -8.43
N THR A 202 -18.51 7.57 -8.93
CA THR A 202 -19.39 8.73 -8.95
C THR A 202 -20.46 8.58 -7.87
N PHE A 203 -20.61 9.61 -7.08
CA PHE A 203 -21.64 9.75 -6.05
C PHE A 203 -22.66 10.78 -6.55
N ASN A 204 -23.91 10.37 -6.71
CA ASN A 204 -25.00 11.22 -7.14
C ASN A 204 -26.05 11.30 -6.04
N ASN A 205 -25.84 12.19 -5.08
CA ASN A 205 -26.70 12.32 -3.90
C ASN A 205 -26.81 11.00 -3.11
N SER A 206 -25.67 10.30 -2.95
CA SER A 206 -25.57 8.99 -2.31
C SER A 206 -25.52 9.13 -0.79
N ASP A 207 -26.16 8.20 -0.07
CA ASP A 207 -26.11 8.17 1.39
C ASP A 207 -24.69 7.99 1.91
N ALA A 208 -24.29 8.82 2.86
CA ALA A 208 -22.98 8.81 3.46
C ALA A 208 -23.04 9.09 4.96
N THR A 209 -22.14 8.50 5.70
CA THR A 209 -21.97 8.74 7.13
C THR A 209 -20.63 9.42 7.39
N GLU A 210 -20.65 10.50 8.14
CA GLU A 210 -19.45 11.27 8.49
C GLU A 210 -18.60 10.51 9.51
N LEU A 211 -17.29 10.45 9.26
CA LEU A 211 -16.28 10.14 10.25
C LEU A 211 -15.88 11.43 10.96
N LYS A 212 -15.64 11.36 12.27
CA LYS A 212 -15.22 12.56 13.05
C LYS A 212 -13.79 12.93 12.70
N SER A 213 -13.61 13.68 11.62
CA SER A 213 -12.30 13.98 11.04
C SER A 213 -12.30 15.31 10.31
N ASP A 214 -11.15 15.95 10.29
CA ASP A 214 -10.83 17.13 9.49
C ASP A 214 -9.70 16.85 8.48
N TRP A 215 -9.20 17.89 7.81
CA TRP A 215 -8.09 17.74 6.88
C TRP A 215 -6.79 17.25 7.53
N SER A 216 -6.54 17.59 8.78
CA SER A 216 -5.35 17.10 9.49
C SER A 216 -5.43 15.60 9.75
N ASP A 217 -6.63 15.07 9.98
CA ASP A 217 -6.91 13.65 10.14
C ASP A 217 -6.75 12.88 8.82
N VAL A 218 -7.18 13.48 7.70
CA VAL A 218 -6.89 12.94 6.36
C VAL A 218 -5.38 12.81 6.15
N GLN A 219 -4.61 13.85 6.54
CA GLN A 219 -3.14 13.79 6.44
C GLN A 219 -2.52 12.75 7.38
N ASN A 220 -3.06 12.58 8.58
CA ASN A 220 -2.62 11.55 9.53
C ASN A 220 -2.91 10.14 8.99
N LEU A 221 -4.10 9.90 8.44
CA LEU A 221 -4.42 8.63 7.77
C LEU A 221 -3.41 8.29 6.67
N LEU A 222 -3.05 9.28 5.84
CA LEU A 222 -2.05 9.09 4.79
C LEU A 222 -0.65 8.81 5.36
N ASP A 223 -0.26 9.43 6.47
CA ASP A 223 1.01 9.15 7.15
C ASP A 223 1.07 7.72 7.70
N ARG A 224 0.01 7.27 8.34
CA ARG A 224 -0.13 5.90 8.85
C ARG A 224 -0.04 4.88 7.71
N ALA A 225 -0.82 5.09 6.66
CA ALA A 225 -0.79 4.25 5.46
C ALA A 225 0.58 4.27 4.75
N ALA A 226 1.28 5.42 4.72
CA ALA A 226 2.58 5.54 4.08
C ALA A 226 3.63 4.63 4.70
N VAL A 227 3.60 4.41 6.01
CA VAL A 227 4.48 3.45 6.68
C VAL A 227 4.22 2.03 6.14
N LEU A 228 2.96 1.59 6.10
CA LEU A 228 2.57 0.26 5.65
C LEU A 228 2.89 0.03 4.17
N PHE A 229 2.57 0.99 3.30
CA PHE A 229 2.97 0.97 1.89
C PHE A 229 4.49 0.95 1.70
N SER A 230 5.25 1.55 2.61
CA SER A 230 6.72 1.54 2.53
C SER A 230 7.27 0.16 2.82
N PHE A 231 6.66 -0.62 3.72
CA PHE A 231 7.02 -2.02 3.93
C PHE A 231 6.67 -2.89 2.72
N GLU A 232 5.51 -2.69 2.10
CA GLU A 232 5.15 -3.37 0.85
C GLU A 232 6.17 -3.06 -0.26
N GLN A 233 6.59 -1.79 -0.39
CA GLN A 233 7.64 -1.40 -1.35
C GLN A 233 9.01 -1.98 -1.00
N LEU A 234 9.36 -2.06 0.28
CA LEU A 234 10.61 -2.66 0.75
C LEU A 234 10.69 -4.14 0.37
N GLY A 235 9.62 -4.91 0.60
CA GLY A 235 9.54 -6.32 0.20
C GLY A 235 9.71 -6.52 -1.31
N GLY A 236 9.06 -5.68 -2.13
CA GLY A 236 9.22 -5.71 -3.58
C GLY A 236 10.63 -5.34 -4.05
N ALA A 237 11.28 -4.38 -3.38
CA ALA A 237 12.66 -4.00 -3.66
C ALA A 237 13.65 -5.14 -3.35
N GLU A 238 13.48 -5.79 -2.19
CA GLU A 238 14.29 -6.95 -1.79
C GLU A 238 14.12 -8.11 -2.77
N ALA A 239 12.90 -8.43 -3.18
CA ALA A 239 12.63 -9.46 -4.17
C ALA A 239 13.34 -9.18 -5.51
N CYS A 240 13.30 -7.94 -5.99
CA CYS A 240 14.02 -7.53 -7.21
C CYS A 240 15.54 -7.70 -7.08
N MET A 241 16.10 -7.36 -5.93
CA MET A 241 17.53 -7.54 -5.66
C MET A 241 17.93 -9.02 -5.65
N ASP A 242 17.14 -9.86 -4.96
CA ASP A 242 17.38 -11.30 -4.91
C ASP A 242 17.28 -11.95 -6.31
N MET A 243 16.26 -11.60 -7.09
CA MET A 243 16.12 -12.06 -8.49
C MET A 243 17.32 -11.68 -9.35
N ALA A 244 17.78 -10.42 -9.26
CA ALA A 244 18.94 -9.93 -10.00
C ALA A 244 20.22 -10.67 -9.60
N LYS A 245 20.41 -10.91 -8.30
CA LYS A 245 21.55 -11.66 -7.75
C LYS A 245 21.54 -13.12 -8.24
N GLU A 246 20.40 -13.81 -8.12
CA GLU A 246 20.25 -15.20 -8.53
C GLU A 246 20.52 -15.38 -10.03
N TYR A 247 19.90 -14.52 -10.87
CA TYR A 247 20.15 -14.53 -12.30
C TYR A 247 21.61 -14.27 -12.64
N ALA A 248 22.24 -13.28 -12.01
CA ALA A 248 23.64 -12.94 -12.24
C ALA A 248 24.60 -14.09 -11.88
N MET A 249 24.28 -14.87 -10.84
CA MET A 249 25.05 -16.04 -10.43
C MET A 249 24.88 -17.23 -11.40
N GLY A 250 23.68 -17.42 -11.94
CA GLY A 250 23.33 -18.51 -12.84
C GLY A 250 23.67 -18.25 -14.32
N ARG A 251 23.75 -16.99 -14.75
CA ARG A 251 23.98 -16.61 -16.15
C ARG A 251 25.46 -16.52 -16.46
N TYR A 252 25.88 -17.22 -17.51
CA TYR A 252 27.26 -17.19 -18.00
C TYR A 252 27.39 -16.36 -19.28
N ALA A 253 28.43 -15.53 -19.35
CA ALA A 253 28.86 -14.80 -20.54
C ALA A 253 30.39 -14.69 -20.53
N PHE A 254 31.03 -14.78 -21.70
CA PHE A 254 32.49 -14.73 -21.84
C PHE A 254 33.23 -15.76 -20.95
N GLY A 255 32.66 -16.98 -20.83
CA GLY A 255 33.25 -18.11 -20.11
C GLY A 255 33.16 -18.06 -18.59
N ARG A 256 32.41 -17.12 -18.01
CA ARG A 256 32.20 -17.00 -16.55
C ARG A 256 30.84 -16.45 -16.18
N SER A 257 30.41 -16.64 -14.93
CA SER A 257 29.18 -16.02 -14.42
C SER A 257 29.22 -14.51 -14.56
N ILE A 258 28.08 -13.88 -14.97
CA ILE A 258 28.01 -12.43 -15.07
C ILE A 258 28.18 -11.73 -13.71
N ALA A 259 27.86 -12.40 -12.60
CA ALA A 259 28.13 -11.92 -11.24
C ALA A 259 29.63 -11.67 -10.97
N SER A 260 30.53 -12.26 -11.76
CA SER A 260 31.98 -12.05 -11.61
C SER A 260 32.49 -10.71 -12.17
N PHE A 261 31.68 -10.01 -12.99
CA PHE A 261 32.04 -8.73 -13.57
C PHE A 261 31.80 -7.59 -12.59
N GLN A 262 32.76 -6.66 -12.46
CA GLN A 262 32.67 -5.55 -11.52
C GLN A 262 31.44 -4.67 -11.74
N ALA A 263 31.06 -4.41 -12.99
CA ALA A 263 29.87 -3.62 -13.31
C ALA A 263 28.58 -4.22 -12.73
N ILE A 264 28.44 -5.56 -12.70
CA ILE A 264 27.29 -6.25 -12.08
C ILE A 264 27.42 -6.25 -10.56
N LYS A 265 28.63 -6.51 -10.02
CA LYS A 265 28.85 -6.46 -8.56
C LYS A 265 28.52 -5.10 -7.96
N HIS A 266 28.91 -4.01 -8.62
CA HIS A 266 28.61 -2.66 -8.14
C HIS A 266 27.10 -2.38 -8.17
N LYS A 267 26.41 -2.76 -9.24
CA LYS A 267 24.94 -2.64 -9.28
C LYS A 267 24.25 -3.38 -8.13
N LEU A 268 24.62 -4.64 -7.89
CA LEU A 268 24.07 -5.43 -6.79
C LEU A 268 24.41 -4.82 -5.42
N ALA A 269 25.60 -4.22 -5.27
CA ALA A 269 25.97 -3.50 -4.06
C ALA A 269 25.14 -2.24 -3.85
N ASP A 270 24.88 -1.47 -4.93
CA ASP A 270 24.04 -0.26 -4.89
C ASP A 270 22.59 -0.63 -4.53
N MET A 271 22.05 -1.69 -5.14
CA MET A 271 20.72 -2.23 -4.81
C MET A 271 20.64 -2.64 -3.33
N TYR A 272 21.65 -3.35 -2.82
CA TYR A 272 21.71 -3.77 -1.43
C TYR A 272 21.73 -2.57 -0.48
N ILE A 273 22.56 -1.56 -0.76
CA ILE A 273 22.63 -0.32 0.04
C ILE A 273 21.28 0.39 0.05
N ALA A 274 20.61 0.50 -1.12
CA ALA A 274 19.31 1.16 -1.23
C ALA A 274 18.24 0.42 -0.38
N VAL A 275 18.22 -0.93 -0.41
CA VAL A 275 17.29 -1.74 0.38
C VAL A 275 17.56 -1.56 1.88
N GLU A 276 18.82 -1.63 2.32
CA GLU A 276 19.17 -1.52 3.76
C GLU A 276 18.90 -0.12 4.33
N LEU A 277 19.13 0.94 3.55
CA LEU A 277 18.77 2.31 3.94
C LEU A 277 17.24 2.46 4.04
N ALA A 278 16.49 1.92 3.07
CA ALA A 278 15.04 1.92 3.10
C ALA A 278 14.52 1.12 4.31
N ARG A 279 15.10 -0.06 4.61
CA ARG A 279 14.76 -0.90 5.75
C ARG A 279 14.93 -0.14 7.07
N SER A 280 16.05 0.54 7.25
CA SER A 280 16.32 1.36 8.45
C SER A 280 15.28 2.46 8.64
N ASN A 281 14.90 3.14 7.55
CA ASN A 281 13.89 4.17 7.59
C ASN A 281 12.48 3.60 7.83
N CYS A 282 12.16 2.43 7.27
CA CYS A 282 10.90 1.72 7.53
C CYS A 282 10.78 1.31 8.99
N TYR A 283 11.85 0.85 9.63
CA TYR A 283 11.85 0.51 11.07
C TYR A 283 11.59 1.74 11.94
N TYR A 284 12.15 2.89 11.58
CA TYR A 284 11.82 4.14 12.24
C TYR A 284 10.33 4.53 12.05
N GLY A 285 9.80 4.35 10.82
CA GLY A 285 8.38 4.54 10.53
C GLY A 285 7.49 3.59 11.34
N ALA A 286 7.82 2.30 11.40
CA ALA A 286 7.08 1.29 12.15
C ALA A 286 7.03 1.60 13.64
N TRP A 287 8.16 2.03 14.24
CA TRP A 287 8.19 2.50 15.61
C TRP A 287 7.28 3.71 15.83
N ALA A 288 7.37 4.72 14.97
CA ALA A 288 6.56 5.92 15.11
C ALA A 288 5.05 5.62 14.97
N LEU A 289 4.69 4.72 14.05
CA LEU A 289 3.31 4.25 13.86
C LEU A 289 2.81 3.45 15.07
N SER A 290 3.62 2.51 15.58
CA SER A 290 3.21 1.62 16.67
C SER A 290 3.09 2.30 18.03
N THR A 291 3.76 3.44 18.21
CA THR A 291 3.74 4.22 19.47
C THR A 291 2.92 5.50 19.36
N ASP A 292 2.28 5.73 18.22
CA ASP A 292 1.56 6.96 17.90
C ASP A 292 2.41 8.22 18.20
N ALA A 293 3.68 8.14 17.79
CA ALA A 293 4.68 9.15 18.11
C ALA A 293 4.42 10.48 17.36
N PRO A 294 4.68 11.63 17.98
CA PRO A 294 4.54 12.93 17.31
C PRO A 294 5.46 13.09 16.09
N GLU A 295 6.51 12.26 15.98
CA GLU A 295 7.42 12.19 14.85
C GLU A 295 6.82 11.47 13.63
N LEU A 296 5.64 10.85 13.72
CA LEU A 296 5.03 10.05 12.66
C LEU A 296 5.01 10.76 11.30
N PRO A 297 4.65 12.05 11.15
CA PRO A 297 4.67 12.71 9.85
C PRO A 297 6.06 12.72 9.18
N THR A 298 7.12 12.94 9.97
CA THR A 298 8.51 12.95 9.49
C THR A 298 9.00 11.54 9.18
N ALA A 299 8.71 10.59 10.05
CA ALA A 299 9.09 9.18 9.89
C ALA A 299 8.39 8.55 8.67
N ALA A 300 7.09 8.80 8.50
CA ALA A 300 6.28 8.36 7.36
C ALA A 300 6.81 8.91 6.04
N ALA A 301 7.09 10.21 5.98
CA ALA A 301 7.66 10.81 4.77
C ALA A 301 9.06 10.28 4.46
N THR A 302 9.90 10.06 5.48
CA THR A 302 11.24 9.51 5.33
C THR A 302 11.22 8.08 4.80
N CYS A 303 10.42 7.19 5.39
CA CYS A 303 10.32 5.81 4.93
C CYS A 303 9.68 5.74 3.54
N ARG A 304 8.63 6.53 3.27
CA ARG A 304 7.96 6.56 1.96
C ARG A 304 8.89 6.99 0.82
N VAL A 305 9.69 8.05 1.03
CA VAL A 305 10.66 8.53 0.04
C VAL A 305 11.73 7.47 -0.22
N SER A 306 12.32 6.90 0.85
CA SER A 306 13.42 5.93 0.72
C SER A 306 12.95 4.59 0.12
N ALA A 307 11.81 4.05 0.55
CA ALA A 307 11.28 2.80 0.04
C ALA A 307 10.85 2.91 -1.43
N SER A 308 10.18 4.01 -1.82
CA SER A 308 9.83 4.27 -3.21
C SER A 308 11.07 4.36 -4.11
N GLN A 309 12.14 5.01 -3.64
CA GLN A 309 13.38 5.12 -4.39
C GLN A 309 14.09 3.77 -4.50
N ALA A 310 14.20 3.02 -3.41
CA ALA A 310 14.81 1.70 -3.40
C ALA A 310 14.09 0.73 -4.33
N TYR A 311 12.75 0.69 -4.29
CA TYR A 311 11.98 -0.19 -5.16
C TYR A 311 12.12 0.19 -6.62
N HIS A 312 12.12 1.50 -6.95
CA HIS A 312 12.35 1.97 -8.32
C HIS A 312 13.74 1.57 -8.83
N GLU A 313 14.78 1.79 -8.03
CA GLU A 313 16.15 1.42 -8.39
C GLU A 313 16.31 -0.10 -8.56
N CYS A 314 15.84 -0.88 -7.58
CA CYS A 314 15.95 -2.33 -7.61
C CYS A 314 15.14 -2.95 -8.75
N SER A 315 13.90 -2.50 -9.01
CA SER A 315 13.10 -3.04 -10.11
C SER A 315 13.68 -2.73 -11.49
N LYS A 316 14.23 -1.52 -11.67
CA LYS A 316 14.92 -1.10 -12.89
C LYS A 316 16.22 -1.89 -13.13
N GLU A 317 17.07 -2.00 -12.09
CA GLU A 317 18.35 -2.70 -12.21
C GLU A 317 18.18 -4.23 -12.28
N ASN A 318 17.08 -4.78 -11.72
CA ASN A 318 16.68 -6.18 -11.95
C ASN A 318 16.45 -6.45 -13.44
N ILE A 319 15.61 -5.65 -14.12
CA ILE A 319 15.39 -5.74 -15.57
C ILE A 319 16.73 -5.63 -16.32
N GLN A 320 17.55 -4.63 -15.97
CA GLN A 320 18.84 -4.39 -16.62
C GLN A 320 19.82 -5.56 -16.44
N THR A 321 19.83 -6.20 -15.27
CA THR A 321 20.70 -7.36 -14.98
C THR A 321 20.31 -8.58 -15.80
N HIS A 322 19.00 -8.77 -16.03
CA HIS A 322 18.48 -9.83 -16.90
C HIS A 322 18.71 -9.53 -18.39
N GLY A 323 19.06 -8.29 -18.76
CA GLY A 323 19.29 -7.88 -20.13
C GLY A 323 18.05 -8.04 -21.01
N GLY A 324 18.20 -8.60 -22.21
CA GLY A 324 17.07 -8.84 -23.12
C GLY A 324 15.98 -9.71 -22.53
N MET A 325 16.32 -10.68 -21.68
CA MET A 325 15.36 -11.54 -21.00
C MET A 325 14.47 -10.77 -20.02
N GLY A 326 14.96 -9.75 -19.36
CA GLY A 326 14.19 -8.90 -18.43
C GLY A 326 13.06 -8.10 -19.09
N PHE A 327 13.08 -7.97 -20.41
CA PHE A 327 12.00 -7.34 -21.20
C PHE A 327 11.02 -8.35 -21.81
N THR A 328 11.32 -9.65 -21.71
CA THR A 328 10.41 -10.67 -22.22
C THR A 328 9.26 -10.90 -21.25
N TRP A 329 8.14 -11.40 -21.79
CA TRP A 329 6.98 -11.76 -20.99
C TRP A 329 7.20 -13.03 -20.14
N GLU A 330 8.26 -13.78 -20.43
CA GLU A 330 8.62 -15.03 -19.75
C GLU A 330 9.16 -14.83 -18.32
N PHE A 331 9.74 -13.64 -18.05
CA PHE A 331 10.34 -13.31 -16.77
C PHE A 331 9.46 -12.35 -15.97
N ASP A 332 9.40 -12.53 -14.65
CA ASP A 332 8.54 -11.74 -13.74
C ASP A 332 9.08 -10.33 -13.42
N CYS A 333 10.24 -9.95 -13.96
CA CYS A 333 10.85 -8.63 -13.72
C CYS A 333 9.88 -7.47 -13.98
N HIS A 334 9.07 -7.56 -15.06
CA HIS A 334 8.12 -6.52 -15.41
C HIS A 334 6.93 -6.40 -14.45
N LEU A 335 6.54 -7.48 -13.74
CA LEU A 335 5.49 -7.47 -12.73
C LEU A 335 5.89 -6.55 -11.56
N TYR A 336 7.12 -6.73 -11.05
CA TYR A 336 7.67 -5.89 -10.00
C TYR A 336 7.83 -4.43 -10.43
N TYR A 337 8.24 -4.18 -11.67
CA TYR A 337 8.37 -2.80 -12.16
C TYR A 337 7.00 -2.10 -12.28
N ARG A 338 5.97 -2.81 -12.75
CA ARG A 338 4.58 -2.30 -12.80
C ARG A 338 4.06 -1.98 -11.40
N ARG A 339 4.14 -2.92 -10.45
CA ARG A 339 3.74 -2.72 -9.07
C ARG A 339 4.50 -1.58 -8.39
N CYS A 340 5.80 -1.46 -8.65
CA CYS A 340 6.62 -0.35 -8.17
C CYS A 340 6.05 1.01 -8.60
N ARG A 341 5.66 1.14 -9.88
CA ARG A 341 5.10 2.40 -10.41
C ARG A 341 3.73 2.71 -9.83
N GLN A 342 2.89 1.71 -9.67
CA GLN A 342 1.58 1.85 -9.04
C GLN A 342 1.71 2.29 -7.58
N LEU A 343 2.47 1.56 -6.77
CA LEU A 343 2.67 1.89 -5.35
C LEU A 343 3.30 3.28 -5.15
N ALA A 344 4.16 3.73 -6.05
CA ALA A 344 4.76 5.06 -5.97
C ALA A 344 3.76 6.22 -6.16
N ALA A 345 2.54 5.93 -6.67
CA ALA A 345 1.52 6.94 -6.97
C ALA A 345 0.29 6.87 -6.04
N ASN A 346 0.00 5.71 -5.43
CA ASN A 346 -1.27 5.42 -4.72
C ASN A 346 -1.73 6.47 -3.71
N ILE A 347 -0.83 6.97 -2.90
CA ILE A 347 -1.12 7.96 -1.84
C ILE A 347 -0.30 9.25 -2.00
N GLY A 348 -0.06 9.62 -3.25
CA GLY A 348 0.73 10.79 -3.61
C GLY A 348 2.12 10.46 -4.15
N SER A 349 2.60 11.30 -5.06
CA SER A 349 3.87 11.12 -5.73
C SER A 349 5.06 11.31 -4.80
N GLN A 350 6.23 10.83 -5.22
CA GLN A 350 7.48 11.02 -4.47
C GLN A 350 7.81 12.52 -4.25
N ALA A 351 7.41 13.42 -5.16
CA ALA A 351 7.60 14.86 -4.98
C ALA A 351 6.82 15.38 -3.77
N ILE A 352 5.54 15.01 -3.64
CA ILE A 352 4.69 15.39 -2.51
C ILE A 352 5.31 14.92 -1.19
N TRP A 353 5.76 13.68 -1.13
CA TRP A 353 6.37 13.14 0.09
C TRP A 353 7.71 13.79 0.43
N LYS A 354 8.49 14.20 -0.57
CA LYS A 354 9.71 15.02 -0.35
C LYS A 354 9.37 16.40 0.20
N ASP A 355 8.37 17.07 -0.37
CA ASP A 355 7.92 18.39 0.11
C ASP A 355 7.38 18.28 1.55
N LYS A 356 6.62 17.23 1.85
CA LYS A 356 6.14 16.95 3.21
C LYS A 356 7.28 16.72 4.19
N LEU A 357 8.31 15.96 3.78
CA LEU A 357 9.50 15.72 4.59
C LEU A 357 10.24 17.04 4.90
N ILE A 358 10.52 17.84 3.87
CA ILE A 358 11.21 19.14 4.05
C ILE A 358 10.40 20.05 4.96
N GLY A 359 9.10 20.21 4.70
CA GLY A 359 8.24 21.04 5.56
C GLY A 359 8.14 20.54 7.01
N SER A 360 8.26 19.23 7.25
CA SER A 360 8.32 18.69 8.61
C SER A 360 9.65 19.01 9.30
N LEU A 361 10.76 18.91 8.59
CA LEU A 361 12.09 19.24 9.09
C LEU A 361 12.25 20.76 9.36
N GLU A 362 11.70 21.61 8.50
CA GLU A 362 11.68 23.08 8.71
C GLU A 362 10.91 23.44 9.99
N ARG A 363 9.73 22.87 10.20
CA ARG A 363 8.97 23.07 11.43
C ARG A 363 9.70 22.60 12.67
N ALA A 364 10.32 21.42 12.62
CA ALA A 364 11.06 20.85 13.74
C ALA A 364 12.31 21.69 14.13
N ASN A 365 12.92 22.36 13.15
CA ASN A 365 14.12 23.18 13.37
C ASN A 365 13.81 24.68 13.52
N GLN A 366 12.54 25.09 13.47
CA GLN A 366 12.09 26.49 13.53
C GLN A 366 12.78 27.38 12.47
N ILE A 367 13.02 26.82 11.27
CA ILE A 367 13.65 27.50 10.13
C ILE A 367 12.56 28.12 9.25
#